data_bb07e3a156ee2c5dbf189e74a651fe9c
#
_entry.id   bb07e3a156ee2c5dbf189e74a651fe9c
#
_cell.length_a   1.000
_cell.length_b   1.000
_cell.length_c   1.000
_cell.angle_alpha   90.00
_cell.angle_beta   90.00
_cell.angle_gamma   90.00
#
_symmetry.space_group_name_H-M   'P 1'
#
loop_
_entity.id
_entity.type
_entity.pdbx_description
1 polymer ?
#
loop_
_entity_poly.entity_id
_entity_poly.type
_entity_poly.pdbx_seq_one_letter_code
_entity_poly.pdbx_strand_id
1 'polypeptide(L)'
;MTTPARPPLSPPRPLGEPREWPASFADRLTSPLPGVTDFVRLALRGERLRPPAHTLDQLARLPVDPAPVPDVAPGDLSLTWVGHASFIVRIGGLTVLTDPVWSRKIVGTPERVTPVGVPWPEVPHIDAVVISHNHYDHLDTATLDRLPPTTPLLVPAGLADWIRRRGFTHVTELDWWEAVELPGPLGPVRFDFVPSHHWSRRGLTDTCRTLWGGWTLTAPEGPRVYFAGDTGYGHWFGEIGHRYPGIDLAILPIGAYAPRWMLHPVHTSPEEAVRACEDLGARILTPMHWATFLLSAEPPLEPLRRVTTAWQTAGRPRDDLWDLAIGASRTLRAAHASRPDRLPTEPS
;
A
#
# COMPACT_ATOMS: atom_id res chain seq x y z
N MET A 1 33.90 6.05 4.32
CA MET A 1 32.95 6.69 3.38
C MET A 1 31.91 7.39 4.24
N THR A 2 31.80 8.71 4.13
CA THR A 2 30.76 9.45 4.87
C THR A 2 29.40 9.13 4.26
N THR A 3 28.49 8.61 5.08
CA THR A 3 27.08 8.45 4.66
C THR A 3 26.57 9.81 4.17
N PRO A 4 25.97 9.91 2.97
CA PRO A 4 25.42 11.17 2.49
C PRO A 4 24.40 11.72 3.49
N ALA A 5 24.41 13.03 3.68
CA ALA A 5 23.47 13.69 4.59
C ALA A 5 22.03 13.38 4.15
N ARG A 6 21.20 13.05 5.14
CA ARG A 6 19.78 12.76 4.91
C ARG A 6 19.08 14.02 4.34
N PRO A 7 18.34 13.91 3.22
CA PRO A 7 17.57 15.04 2.73
C PRO A 7 16.48 15.43 3.73
N PRO A 8 16.23 16.73 3.94
CA PRO A 8 15.15 17.16 4.81
C PRO A 8 13.79 16.70 4.26
N LEU A 9 12.87 16.37 5.16
CA LEU A 9 11.48 16.10 4.76
C LEU A 9 10.84 17.38 4.24
N SER A 10 10.00 17.25 3.21
CA SER A 10 9.24 18.40 2.71
C SER A 10 8.31 18.93 3.80
N PRO A 11 8.13 20.26 3.92
CA PRO A 11 7.12 20.81 4.83
C PRO A 11 5.72 20.33 4.41
N PRO A 12 4.81 20.08 5.37
CA PRO A 12 3.44 19.71 5.06
C PRO A 12 2.76 20.81 4.24
N ARG A 13 1.96 20.39 3.25
CA ARG A 13 1.15 21.28 2.44
C ARG A 13 -0.22 21.54 3.08
N PRO A 14 -0.87 22.65 2.74
CA PRO A 14 -2.27 22.89 3.10
C PRO A 14 -3.18 21.82 2.52
N LEU A 15 -4.17 21.42 3.30
CA LEU A 15 -5.18 20.47 2.86
C LEU A 15 -6.10 21.10 1.81
N GLY A 16 -6.46 20.33 0.78
CA GLY A 16 -7.44 20.73 -0.23
C GLY A 16 -6.99 21.86 -1.18
N GLU A 17 -5.73 22.26 -1.16
CA GLU A 17 -5.20 23.32 -2.04
C GLU A 17 -5.32 22.92 -3.52
N PRO A 18 -6.06 23.68 -4.35
CA PRO A 18 -6.16 23.39 -5.78
C PRO A 18 -4.82 23.57 -6.48
N ARG A 19 -4.54 22.67 -7.43
CA ARG A 19 -3.30 22.74 -8.23
C ARG A 19 -3.57 22.36 -9.69
N GLU A 20 -2.71 22.90 -10.55
CA GLU A 20 -2.62 22.47 -11.93
C GLU A 20 -1.55 21.39 -12.08
N TRP A 21 -1.85 20.36 -12.84
CA TRP A 21 -0.96 19.24 -13.07
C TRP A 21 -0.61 19.10 -14.54
N PRO A 22 0.52 18.49 -14.90
CA PRO A 22 0.83 18.18 -16.30
C PRO A 22 -0.24 17.26 -16.88
N ALA A 23 -0.43 17.32 -18.19
CA ALA A 23 -1.38 16.45 -18.87
C ALA A 23 -1.05 14.96 -18.79
N SER A 24 0.19 14.62 -18.41
CA SER A 24 0.68 13.26 -18.24
C SER A 24 1.88 13.22 -17.30
N PHE A 25 2.03 12.13 -16.56
CA PHE A 25 3.18 11.78 -15.73
C PHE A 25 4.02 10.65 -16.35
N ALA A 26 3.93 10.44 -17.66
CA ALA A 26 4.67 9.36 -18.34
C ALA A 26 6.20 9.52 -18.24
N ASP A 27 6.70 10.71 -18.00
CA ASP A 27 8.11 11.02 -17.72
C ASP A 27 8.59 10.45 -16.38
N ARG A 28 7.68 10.04 -15.48
CA ARG A 28 7.94 9.39 -14.21
C ARG A 28 8.06 7.86 -14.31
N LEU A 29 7.78 7.27 -15.48
CA LEU A 29 7.96 5.84 -15.69
C LEU A 29 9.44 5.45 -15.60
N THR A 30 9.72 4.45 -14.78
CA THR A 30 11.08 3.93 -14.59
C THR A 30 11.41 2.75 -15.52
N SER A 31 10.40 2.21 -16.20
CA SER A 31 10.52 1.11 -17.16
C SER A 31 9.42 1.20 -18.21
N PRO A 32 9.64 0.69 -19.41
CA PRO A 32 8.58 0.58 -20.42
C PRO A 32 7.43 -0.27 -19.90
N LEU A 33 6.20 0.17 -20.17
CA LEU A 33 5.00 -0.61 -19.85
C LEU A 33 4.85 -1.80 -20.79
N PRO A 34 4.23 -2.92 -20.34
CA PRO A 34 3.88 -4.02 -21.23
C PRO A 34 3.02 -3.55 -22.38
N GLY A 35 3.48 -3.76 -23.60
CA GLY A 35 2.84 -3.34 -24.84
C GLY A 35 2.17 -4.49 -25.59
N VAL A 36 1.60 -4.18 -26.77
CA VAL A 36 0.95 -5.17 -27.64
C VAL A 36 1.87 -6.34 -27.97
N THR A 37 3.15 -6.06 -28.19
CA THR A 37 4.19 -7.07 -28.48
C THR A 37 4.36 -8.08 -27.35
N ASP A 38 4.22 -7.65 -26.09
CA ASP A 38 4.34 -8.53 -24.92
C ASP A 38 3.10 -9.44 -24.82
N PHE A 39 1.91 -8.93 -25.11
CA PHE A 39 0.70 -9.75 -25.15
C PHE A 39 0.74 -10.77 -26.30
N VAL A 40 1.26 -10.39 -27.49
CA VAL A 40 1.50 -11.34 -28.60
C VAL A 40 2.50 -12.42 -28.16
N ARG A 41 3.60 -12.02 -27.53
CA ARG A 41 4.61 -12.96 -27.00
C ARG A 41 4.02 -13.89 -25.95
N LEU A 42 3.18 -13.40 -25.05
CA LEU A 42 2.45 -14.18 -24.06
C LEU A 42 1.61 -15.28 -24.74
N ALA A 43 0.84 -14.88 -25.75
CA ALA A 43 -0.01 -15.82 -26.53
C ALA A 43 0.82 -16.85 -27.30
N LEU A 44 1.92 -16.45 -27.96
CA LEU A 44 2.80 -17.35 -28.69
C LEU A 44 3.50 -18.38 -27.79
N ARG A 45 3.73 -18.03 -26.52
CA ARG A 45 4.28 -18.95 -25.51
C ARG A 45 3.23 -19.88 -24.90
N GLY A 46 1.94 -19.72 -25.25
CA GLY A 46 0.84 -20.43 -24.60
C GLY A 46 0.62 -20.06 -23.14
N GLU A 47 1.26 -18.97 -22.66
CA GLU A 47 1.12 -18.47 -21.32
C GLU A 47 -0.19 -17.67 -21.17
N ARG A 48 -0.69 -17.56 -19.95
CA ARG A 48 -1.92 -16.81 -19.64
C ARG A 48 -1.72 -16.02 -18.36
N LEU A 49 -2.43 -14.89 -18.23
CA LEU A 49 -2.51 -14.14 -16.96
C LEU A 49 -3.59 -14.75 -16.05
N ARG A 50 -3.48 -16.05 -15.80
CA ARG A 50 -4.40 -16.81 -14.93
C ARG A 50 -3.65 -18.00 -14.31
N PRO A 51 -3.94 -18.34 -13.06
CA PRO A 51 -3.38 -19.53 -12.43
C PRO A 51 -3.69 -20.81 -13.23
N PRO A 52 -2.80 -21.80 -13.22
CA PRO A 52 -3.07 -23.12 -13.80
C PRO A 52 -4.32 -23.75 -13.18
N ALA A 53 -5.19 -24.34 -13.99
CA ALA A 53 -6.47 -24.88 -13.52
C ALA A 53 -6.31 -25.93 -12.39
N HIS A 54 -5.25 -26.73 -12.43
CA HIS A 54 -4.98 -27.75 -11.41
C HIS A 54 -4.56 -27.16 -10.05
N THR A 55 -4.35 -25.85 -9.94
CA THR A 55 -3.99 -25.17 -8.68
C THR A 55 -5.18 -24.45 -8.04
N LEU A 56 -6.35 -24.44 -8.69
CA LEU A 56 -7.52 -23.72 -8.19
C LEU A 56 -8.16 -24.38 -6.95
N ASP A 57 -7.84 -25.65 -6.67
CA ASP A 57 -8.19 -26.32 -5.41
C ASP A 57 -7.59 -25.60 -4.18
N GLN A 58 -6.50 -24.84 -4.36
CA GLN A 58 -5.87 -24.04 -3.33
C GLN A 58 -6.75 -22.89 -2.83
N LEU A 59 -7.74 -22.46 -3.61
CA LEU A 59 -8.65 -21.36 -3.22
C LEU A 59 -9.40 -21.67 -1.91
N ALA A 60 -9.78 -22.92 -1.69
CA ALA A 60 -10.45 -23.35 -0.46
C ALA A 60 -9.56 -23.28 0.80
N ARG A 61 -8.24 -23.10 0.61
CA ARG A 61 -7.25 -23.03 1.69
C ARG A 61 -6.66 -21.64 1.88
N LEU A 62 -7.18 -20.63 1.16
CA LEU A 62 -6.76 -19.25 1.38
C LEU A 62 -7.11 -18.83 2.82
N PRO A 63 -6.20 -18.17 3.52
CA PRO A 63 -6.41 -17.83 4.91
C PRO A 63 -7.50 -16.75 5.05
N VAL A 64 -8.57 -17.06 5.73
CA VAL A 64 -9.68 -16.15 6.06
C VAL A 64 -10.04 -16.34 7.52
N ASP A 65 -9.95 -15.28 8.31
CA ASP A 65 -10.18 -15.28 9.76
C ASP A 65 -10.79 -13.93 10.18
N PRO A 66 -12.07 -13.67 9.86
CA PRO A 66 -12.72 -12.41 10.17
C PRO A 66 -12.88 -12.25 11.69
N ALA A 67 -12.38 -11.12 12.18
CA ALA A 67 -12.50 -10.72 13.57
C ALA A 67 -12.94 -9.24 13.65
N PRO A 68 -13.54 -8.81 14.76
CA PRO A 68 -13.82 -7.40 14.97
C PRO A 68 -12.56 -6.55 14.84
N VAL A 69 -12.67 -5.40 14.19
CA VAL A 69 -11.57 -4.44 14.12
C VAL A 69 -11.20 -3.98 15.52
N PRO A 70 -9.97 -4.20 15.99
CA PRO A 70 -9.61 -3.89 17.38
C PRO A 70 -9.68 -2.39 17.64
N ASP A 71 -10.24 -2.03 18.79
CA ASP A 71 -10.07 -0.70 19.35
C ASP A 71 -8.73 -0.64 20.10
N VAL A 72 -7.88 0.34 19.75
CA VAL A 72 -6.52 0.46 20.29
C VAL A 72 -6.26 1.86 20.82
N ALA A 73 -5.36 1.97 21.78
CA ALA A 73 -4.94 3.27 22.29
C ALA A 73 -4.32 4.13 21.17
N PRO A 74 -4.44 5.46 21.23
CA PRO A 74 -3.92 6.35 20.17
C PRO A 74 -2.42 6.21 19.88
N GLY A 75 -1.62 5.75 20.85
CA GLY A 75 -0.20 5.48 20.67
C GLY A 75 0.13 4.14 19.99
N ASP A 76 -0.83 3.23 19.93
CA ASP A 76 -0.65 1.91 19.30
C ASP A 76 -0.84 1.99 17.79
N LEU A 77 -0.25 1.03 17.07
CA LEU A 77 -0.51 0.77 15.68
C LEU A 77 -1.33 -0.52 15.56
N SER A 78 -2.48 -0.47 14.88
CA SER A 78 -3.22 -1.67 14.52
C SER A 78 -3.42 -1.74 13.02
N LEU A 79 -3.33 -2.94 12.48
CA LEU A 79 -3.54 -3.25 11.06
C LEU A 79 -4.56 -4.37 10.94
N THR A 80 -5.64 -4.14 10.17
CA THR A 80 -6.64 -5.16 9.81
C THR A 80 -6.67 -5.33 8.31
N TRP A 81 -6.51 -6.56 7.81
CA TRP A 81 -6.53 -6.83 6.38
C TRP A 81 -7.94 -7.11 5.86
N VAL A 82 -8.47 -6.21 5.05
CA VAL A 82 -9.79 -6.34 4.42
C VAL A 82 -9.75 -7.25 3.18
N GLY A 83 -8.58 -7.31 2.55
CA GLY A 83 -8.30 -8.07 1.33
C GLY A 83 -7.62 -7.21 0.27
N HIS A 84 -6.84 -7.83 -0.61
CA HIS A 84 -6.05 -7.17 -1.66
C HIS A 84 -5.10 -6.11 -1.08
N ALA A 85 -5.20 -4.86 -1.48
CA ALA A 85 -4.45 -3.73 -0.96
C ALA A 85 -5.26 -2.89 0.07
N SER A 86 -6.44 -3.38 0.47
CA SER A 86 -7.33 -2.69 1.39
C SER A 86 -7.03 -3.07 2.83
N PHE A 87 -6.63 -2.08 3.63
CA PHE A 87 -6.38 -2.23 5.07
C PHE A 87 -7.10 -1.14 5.85
N ILE A 88 -7.49 -1.48 7.08
CA ILE A 88 -7.83 -0.52 8.11
C ILE A 88 -6.58 -0.36 8.99
N VAL A 89 -5.98 0.82 8.95
CA VAL A 89 -4.78 1.18 9.71
C VAL A 89 -5.18 2.15 10.83
N ARG A 90 -4.95 1.78 12.09
CA ARG A 90 -5.09 2.70 13.22
C ARG A 90 -3.72 3.19 13.62
N ILE A 91 -3.49 4.49 13.50
CA ILE A 91 -2.19 5.14 13.73
C ILE A 91 -2.37 6.55 14.28
N GLY A 92 -1.69 6.88 15.37
CA GLY A 92 -1.78 8.23 15.98
C GLY A 92 -3.18 8.62 16.43
N GLY A 93 -4.04 7.63 16.69
CA GLY A 93 -5.45 7.80 17.03
C GLY A 93 -6.38 8.02 15.84
N LEU A 94 -5.86 8.02 14.59
CA LEU A 94 -6.66 8.05 13.37
C LEU A 94 -6.92 6.65 12.84
N THR A 95 -8.07 6.47 12.19
CA THR A 95 -8.43 5.28 11.41
C THR A 95 -8.33 5.61 9.92
N VAL A 96 -7.41 4.97 9.24
CA VAL A 96 -7.09 5.24 7.83
C VAL A 96 -7.41 4.02 6.97
N LEU A 97 -8.10 4.20 5.85
CA LEU A 97 -8.27 3.17 4.82
C LEU A 97 -7.20 3.32 3.74
N THR A 98 -6.59 2.21 3.35
CA THR A 98 -5.72 2.15 2.16
C THR A 98 -6.48 1.52 1.00
N ASP A 99 -6.41 2.11 -0.19
CA ASP A 99 -6.95 1.60 -1.45
C ASP A 99 -8.26 0.78 -1.28
N PRO A 100 -9.37 1.40 -0.85
CA PRO A 100 -10.53 0.66 -0.36
C PRO A 100 -11.32 0.01 -1.49
N VAL A 101 -11.41 -1.33 -1.46
CA VAL A 101 -12.14 -2.16 -2.42
C VAL A 101 -12.99 -3.19 -1.69
N TRP A 102 -14.30 -2.96 -1.63
CA TRP A 102 -15.28 -3.89 -1.06
C TRP A 102 -16.11 -4.61 -2.11
N SER A 103 -15.97 -4.21 -3.38
CA SER A 103 -16.71 -4.83 -4.48
C SER A 103 -16.31 -6.30 -4.67
N ARG A 104 -17.34 -7.12 -4.95
CA ARG A 104 -17.14 -8.52 -5.33
C ARG A 104 -16.45 -8.65 -6.69
N LYS A 105 -16.68 -7.69 -7.58
CA LYS A 105 -16.14 -7.67 -8.94
C LYS A 105 -15.63 -6.29 -9.28
N ILE A 106 -14.44 -6.24 -9.82
CA ILE A 106 -13.83 -5.03 -10.39
C ILE A 106 -13.72 -5.17 -11.90
N VAL A 107 -13.68 -4.03 -12.60
CA VAL A 107 -13.66 -4.00 -14.07
C VAL A 107 -12.45 -4.74 -14.63
N GLY A 108 -12.69 -5.62 -15.59
CA GLY A 108 -11.62 -6.34 -16.30
C GLY A 108 -11.02 -7.54 -15.54
N THR A 109 -11.53 -7.87 -14.35
CA THR A 109 -11.00 -8.98 -13.54
C THR A 109 -12.04 -10.06 -13.26
N PRO A 110 -11.61 -11.28 -12.88
CA PRO A 110 -12.48 -12.25 -12.22
C PRO A 110 -13.08 -11.70 -10.93
N GLU A 111 -14.14 -12.35 -10.45
CA GLU A 111 -14.69 -12.03 -9.13
C GLU A 111 -13.68 -12.31 -8.01
N ARG A 112 -13.87 -11.64 -6.89
CA ARG A 112 -13.16 -11.87 -5.65
C ARG A 112 -13.27 -13.34 -5.23
N VAL A 113 -12.13 -13.97 -4.95
CA VAL A 113 -12.05 -15.40 -4.60
C VAL A 113 -12.15 -15.67 -3.09
N THR A 114 -12.08 -14.63 -2.27
CA THR A 114 -12.26 -14.69 -0.82
C THR A 114 -13.34 -13.69 -0.40
N PRO A 115 -14.01 -13.88 0.74
CA PRO A 115 -14.92 -12.88 1.29
C PRO A 115 -14.17 -11.58 1.61
N VAL A 116 -14.92 -10.50 1.81
CA VAL A 116 -14.38 -9.25 2.38
C VAL A 116 -14.08 -9.51 3.85
N GLY A 117 -12.88 -9.13 4.29
CA GLY A 117 -12.41 -9.42 5.65
C GLY A 117 -13.20 -8.69 6.75
N VAL A 118 -13.72 -7.48 6.43
CA VAL A 118 -14.55 -6.70 7.34
C VAL A 118 -15.83 -6.30 6.59
N PRO A 119 -17.00 -6.82 6.96
CA PRO A 119 -18.28 -6.38 6.39
C PRO A 119 -18.46 -4.87 6.54
N TRP A 120 -19.04 -4.20 5.54
CA TRP A 120 -19.15 -2.74 5.55
C TRP A 120 -19.84 -2.16 6.81
N PRO A 121 -20.91 -2.77 7.36
CA PRO A 121 -21.54 -2.28 8.61
C PRO A 121 -20.63 -2.34 9.84
N GLU A 122 -19.54 -3.12 9.79
CA GLU A 122 -18.56 -3.29 10.87
C GLU A 122 -17.33 -2.40 10.69
N VAL A 123 -17.25 -1.66 9.56
CA VAL A 123 -16.17 -0.70 9.32
C VAL A 123 -16.30 0.44 10.31
N PRO A 124 -15.26 0.75 11.11
CA PRO A 124 -15.31 1.87 12.06
C PRO A 124 -15.41 3.22 11.35
N HIS A 125 -15.56 4.29 12.13
CA HIS A 125 -15.40 5.64 11.57
C HIS A 125 -14.05 5.79 10.89
N ILE A 126 -14.05 6.40 9.69
CA ILE A 126 -12.85 6.59 8.88
C ILE A 126 -12.46 8.07 8.90
N ASP A 127 -11.28 8.34 9.43
CA ASP A 127 -10.71 9.69 9.50
C ASP A 127 -10.03 10.11 8.22
N ALA A 128 -9.50 9.16 7.43
CA ALA A 128 -8.89 9.44 6.13
C ALA A 128 -8.86 8.21 5.23
N VAL A 129 -8.79 8.45 3.93
CA VAL A 129 -8.50 7.45 2.90
C VAL A 129 -7.25 7.85 2.15
N VAL A 130 -6.32 6.92 1.97
CA VAL A 130 -5.16 7.08 1.08
C VAL A 130 -5.35 6.22 -0.16
N ILE A 131 -5.13 6.81 -1.35
CA ILE A 131 -5.17 6.12 -2.64
C ILE A 131 -3.78 6.12 -3.23
N SER A 132 -3.30 4.94 -3.62
CA SER A 132 -1.97 4.78 -4.24
C SER A 132 -1.97 5.16 -5.72
N HIS A 133 -2.97 4.73 -6.47
CA HIS A 133 -3.16 5.00 -7.89
C HIS A 133 -4.59 4.70 -8.35
N ASN A 134 -4.89 4.92 -9.63
CA ASN A 134 -6.27 4.89 -10.14
C ASN A 134 -6.72 3.56 -10.76
N HIS A 135 -5.96 2.46 -10.67
CA HIS A 135 -6.42 1.16 -11.14
C HIS A 135 -7.70 0.71 -10.42
N TYR A 136 -8.50 -0.13 -11.07
CA TYR A 136 -9.82 -0.52 -10.57
C TYR A 136 -9.78 -1.34 -9.29
N ASP A 137 -8.71 -2.06 -9.03
CA ASP A 137 -8.45 -2.88 -7.84
C ASP A 137 -7.86 -2.08 -6.66
N HIS A 138 -7.62 -0.78 -6.84
CA HIS A 138 -7.17 0.15 -5.80
C HIS A 138 -8.14 1.33 -5.59
N LEU A 139 -8.92 1.67 -6.62
CA LEU A 139 -9.89 2.76 -6.58
C LEU A 139 -11.26 2.25 -6.99
N ASP A 140 -12.02 1.72 -6.03
CA ASP A 140 -13.36 1.16 -6.23
C ASP A 140 -14.43 2.21 -5.99
N THR A 141 -15.10 2.64 -7.07
CA THR A 141 -16.15 3.66 -7.00
C THR A 141 -17.30 3.26 -6.09
N ALA A 142 -17.72 1.99 -6.16
CA ALA A 142 -18.84 1.50 -5.35
C ALA A 142 -18.50 1.48 -3.85
N THR A 143 -17.24 1.35 -3.49
CA THR A 143 -16.78 1.47 -2.10
C THR A 143 -16.69 2.94 -1.70
N LEU A 144 -16.11 3.81 -2.53
CA LEU A 144 -16.06 5.24 -2.22
C LEU A 144 -17.44 5.83 -1.99
N ASP A 145 -18.43 5.47 -2.81
CA ASP A 145 -19.80 5.98 -2.71
C ASP A 145 -20.51 5.62 -1.39
N ARG A 146 -19.92 4.76 -0.56
CA ARG A 146 -20.42 4.42 0.80
C ARG A 146 -19.85 5.34 1.87
N LEU A 147 -18.77 6.05 1.58
CA LEU A 147 -18.14 6.97 2.52
C LEU A 147 -18.91 8.29 2.60
N PRO A 148 -18.92 8.96 3.75
CA PRO A 148 -19.41 10.33 3.83
C PRO A 148 -18.66 11.24 2.84
N PRO A 149 -19.34 12.17 2.15
CA PRO A 149 -18.70 13.12 1.23
C PRO A 149 -17.62 14.03 1.89
N THR A 150 -17.66 14.13 3.20
CA THR A 150 -16.70 14.89 4.02
C THR A 150 -15.50 14.08 4.47
N THR A 151 -15.44 12.77 4.15
CA THR A 151 -14.26 11.95 4.49
C THR A 151 -13.04 12.51 3.75
N PRO A 152 -11.93 12.82 4.44
CA PRO A 152 -10.69 13.25 3.82
C PRO A 152 -10.11 12.18 2.90
N LEU A 153 -9.89 12.51 1.63
CA LEU A 153 -9.22 11.66 0.65
C LEU A 153 -7.88 12.29 0.28
N LEU A 154 -6.81 11.55 0.53
CA LEU A 154 -5.44 11.89 0.14
C LEU A 154 -5.11 11.06 -1.11
N VAL A 155 -4.86 11.73 -2.22
CA VAL A 155 -4.82 11.08 -3.54
C VAL A 155 -3.61 11.54 -4.36
N PRO A 156 -3.18 10.74 -5.34
CA PRO A 156 -2.14 11.15 -6.29
C PRO A 156 -2.55 12.37 -7.11
N ALA A 157 -1.56 13.15 -7.51
CA ALA A 157 -1.70 14.26 -8.45
C ALA A 157 -2.53 13.89 -9.70
N GLY A 158 -3.44 14.76 -10.09
CA GLY A 158 -4.34 14.60 -11.24
C GLY A 158 -5.62 13.81 -10.98
N LEU A 159 -5.87 13.35 -9.74
CA LEU A 159 -7.04 12.55 -9.41
C LEU A 159 -8.18 13.31 -8.71
N ALA A 160 -7.90 14.46 -8.09
CA ALA A 160 -8.89 15.14 -7.24
C ALA A 160 -10.15 15.56 -7.99
N ASP A 161 -10.04 16.05 -9.21
CA ASP A 161 -11.22 16.47 -9.98
C ASP A 161 -12.17 15.31 -10.27
N TRP A 162 -11.62 14.14 -10.51
CA TRP A 162 -12.43 12.93 -10.69
C TRP A 162 -13.16 12.56 -9.40
N ILE A 163 -12.51 12.68 -8.24
CA ILE A 163 -13.07 12.43 -6.91
C ILE A 163 -14.12 13.50 -6.56
N ARG A 164 -13.81 14.79 -6.77
CA ARG A 164 -14.73 15.92 -6.47
C ARG A 164 -16.02 15.84 -7.27
N ARG A 165 -15.95 15.40 -8.55
CA ARG A 165 -17.15 15.16 -9.37
C ARG A 165 -18.06 14.05 -8.80
N ARG A 166 -17.59 13.23 -7.87
CA ARG A 166 -18.38 12.25 -7.11
C ARG A 166 -18.94 12.81 -5.80
N GLY A 167 -18.76 14.09 -5.52
CA GLY A 167 -19.33 14.78 -4.38
C GLY A 167 -18.41 14.91 -3.17
N PHE A 168 -17.18 14.39 -3.20
CA PHE A 168 -16.24 14.55 -2.09
C PHE A 168 -15.72 15.98 -1.99
N THR A 169 -15.74 16.53 -0.75
CA THR A 169 -15.40 17.93 -0.48
C THR A 169 -13.99 18.12 0.10
N HIS A 170 -13.45 17.08 0.75
CA HIS A 170 -12.12 17.12 1.37
C HIS A 170 -11.15 16.23 0.60
N VAL A 171 -10.65 16.72 -0.54
CA VAL A 171 -9.73 15.99 -1.42
C VAL A 171 -8.43 16.76 -1.52
N THR A 172 -7.31 16.11 -1.18
CA THR A 172 -5.97 16.69 -1.26
C THR A 172 -5.10 15.85 -2.19
N GLU A 173 -4.53 16.49 -3.20
CA GLU A 173 -3.60 15.88 -4.15
C GLU A 173 -2.16 16.11 -3.74
N LEU A 174 -1.33 15.08 -3.92
CA LEU A 174 0.11 15.17 -3.65
C LEU A 174 0.93 14.66 -4.84
N ASP A 175 2.04 15.34 -5.08
CA ASP A 175 3.15 14.84 -5.90
C ASP A 175 4.10 14.00 -5.02
N TRP A 176 5.01 13.27 -5.64
CA TRP A 176 6.07 12.54 -4.94
C TRP A 176 6.86 13.44 -4.01
N TRP A 177 7.11 12.93 -2.81
CA TRP A 177 7.84 13.61 -1.73
C TRP A 177 7.10 14.79 -1.09
N GLU A 178 5.84 15.01 -1.45
CA GLU A 178 4.99 15.97 -0.75
C GLU A 178 4.25 15.31 0.42
N ALA A 179 3.87 16.12 1.37
CA ALA A 179 3.21 15.67 2.59
C ALA A 179 2.05 16.58 2.98
N VAL A 180 1.13 16.01 3.75
CA VAL A 180 0.11 16.73 4.52
C VAL A 180 0.05 16.18 5.93
N GLU A 181 -0.56 16.93 6.83
CA GLU A 181 -0.82 16.51 8.20
C GLU A 181 -2.32 16.56 8.50
N LEU A 182 -2.81 15.54 9.18
CA LEU A 182 -4.17 15.51 9.72
C LEU A 182 -4.10 15.58 11.24
N PRO A 183 -4.98 16.37 11.90
CA PRO A 183 -5.00 16.44 13.35
C PRO A 183 -5.40 15.09 13.95
N GLY A 184 -4.60 14.61 14.90
CA GLY A 184 -4.88 13.44 15.72
C GLY A 184 -4.84 13.77 17.20
N PRO A 185 -5.35 12.88 18.07
CA PRO A 185 -5.44 13.14 19.52
C PRO A 185 -4.09 13.28 20.23
N LEU A 186 -3.00 12.76 19.64
CA LEU A 186 -1.63 12.88 20.17
C LEU A 186 -0.78 13.92 19.42
N GLY A 187 -1.39 14.67 18.52
CA GLY A 187 -0.73 15.59 17.61
C GLY A 187 -0.94 15.19 16.15
N PRO A 188 -0.43 15.97 15.19
CA PRO A 188 -0.68 15.73 13.77
C PRO A 188 -0.04 14.41 13.32
N VAL A 189 -0.82 13.59 12.62
CA VAL A 189 -0.33 12.44 11.87
C VAL A 189 0.07 12.91 10.48
N ARG A 190 1.30 12.61 10.09
CA ARG A 190 1.88 13.01 8.81
C ARG A 190 1.71 11.94 7.77
N PHE A 191 1.30 12.34 6.57
CA PHE A 191 1.14 11.51 5.38
C PHE A 191 2.05 12.05 4.28
N ASP A 192 3.03 11.27 3.85
CA ASP A 192 3.90 11.62 2.72
C ASP A 192 3.57 10.68 1.56
N PHE A 193 3.38 11.27 0.35
CA PHE A 193 3.24 10.51 -0.87
C PHE A 193 4.62 10.26 -1.49
N VAL A 194 4.94 8.99 -1.75
CA VAL A 194 6.29 8.58 -2.16
C VAL A 194 6.29 7.79 -3.46
N PRO A 195 7.40 7.79 -4.24
CA PRO A 195 7.48 7.11 -5.53
C PRO A 195 7.24 5.60 -5.45
N SER A 196 6.73 5.04 -6.55
CA SER A 196 6.74 3.61 -6.81
C SER A 196 7.08 3.29 -8.28
N HIS A 197 7.50 2.05 -8.56
CA HIS A 197 7.73 1.53 -9.90
C HIS A 197 6.43 0.97 -10.46
N HIS A 198 5.54 1.84 -10.91
CA HIS A 198 4.23 1.44 -11.41
C HIS A 198 3.73 2.43 -12.47
N TRP A 199 2.44 2.49 -12.67
CA TRP A 199 1.76 3.35 -13.64
C TRP A 199 0.29 3.54 -13.26
N SER A 200 -0.42 4.39 -14.01
CA SER A 200 -1.83 4.65 -13.79
C SER A 200 -2.63 4.53 -15.09
N ARG A 201 -3.84 3.99 -15.00
CA ARG A 201 -4.81 3.94 -16.09
C ARG A 201 -6.16 3.49 -15.55
N ARG A 202 -7.23 4.08 -16.06
CA ARG A 202 -8.61 3.66 -15.77
C ARG A 202 -9.49 3.61 -17.01
N GLY A 203 -9.24 4.47 -17.99
CA GLY A 203 -9.92 4.52 -19.27
C GLY A 203 -9.08 3.98 -20.43
N LEU A 204 -9.52 4.25 -21.64
CA LEU A 204 -8.80 3.85 -22.86
C LEU A 204 -7.67 4.82 -23.23
N THR A 205 -7.75 6.09 -22.78
CA THR A 205 -6.87 7.18 -23.24
C THR A 205 -6.22 7.94 -22.08
N ASP A 206 -6.25 7.42 -20.86
CA ASP A 206 -5.80 8.12 -19.66
C ASP A 206 -4.55 7.51 -19.02
N THR A 207 -3.79 6.69 -19.76
CA THR A 207 -2.53 6.12 -19.30
C THR A 207 -1.60 7.23 -18.78
N CYS A 208 -1.14 7.10 -17.52
CA CYS A 208 -0.25 8.05 -16.83
C CYS A 208 -0.81 9.49 -16.76
N ARG A 209 -2.12 9.71 -16.85
CA ARG A 209 -2.72 11.04 -16.62
C ARG A 209 -2.89 11.40 -15.16
N THR A 210 -2.85 10.43 -14.28
CA THR A 210 -2.72 10.62 -12.84
C THR A 210 -1.39 10.05 -12.38
N LEU A 211 -0.86 10.56 -11.29
CA LEU A 211 0.34 10.00 -10.68
C LEU A 211 0.01 8.67 -9.97
N TRP A 212 1.03 7.96 -9.54
CA TRP A 212 0.99 6.71 -8.76
C TRP A 212 2.10 6.73 -7.71
N GLY A 213 1.95 5.98 -6.63
CA GLY A 213 2.97 5.93 -5.57
C GLY A 213 2.50 5.14 -4.36
N GLY A 214 3.32 5.18 -3.32
CA GLY A 214 3.01 4.68 -1.98
C GLY A 214 2.81 5.81 -0.98
N TRP A 215 2.59 5.44 0.27
CA TRP A 215 2.39 6.36 1.37
C TRP A 215 3.27 6.00 2.56
N THR A 216 3.87 7.00 3.21
CA THR A 216 4.35 6.83 4.57
C THR A 216 3.40 7.57 5.52
N LEU A 217 2.96 6.88 6.56
CA LEU A 217 2.12 7.40 7.63
C LEU A 217 2.98 7.45 8.89
N THR A 218 3.11 8.62 9.49
CA THR A 218 3.97 8.80 10.68
C THR A 218 3.16 9.43 11.81
N ALA A 219 3.00 8.70 12.91
CA ALA A 219 2.40 9.24 14.12
C ALA A 219 3.41 10.14 14.87
N PRO A 220 2.94 11.16 15.61
CA PRO A 220 3.80 11.96 16.46
C PRO A 220 4.50 11.06 17.49
N GLU A 221 5.84 11.12 17.54
CA GLU A 221 6.66 10.29 18.45
C GLU A 221 6.27 8.80 18.51
N GLY A 222 5.59 8.31 17.49
CA GLY A 222 4.97 7.00 17.41
C GLY A 222 5.43 6.18 16.20
N PRO A 223 4.66 5.14 15.84
CA PRO A 223 4.99 4.25 14.75
C PRO A 223 4.96 4.94 13.39
N ARG A 224 5.75 4.37 12.46
CA ARG A 224 5.75 4.72 11.05
C ARG A 224 5.38 3.51 10.21
N VAL A 225 4.39 3.70 9.33
CA VAL A 225 3.92 2.69 8.37
C VAL A 225 4.29 3.12 6.96
N TYR A 226 4.78 2.20 6.15
CA TYR A 226 4.90 2.36 4.71
C TYR A 226 3.88 1.46 4.02
N PHE A 227 3.03 2.04 3.18
CA PHE A 227 2.10 1.37 2.28
C PHE A 227 2.56 1.57 0.84
N ALA A 228 2.97 0.51 0.18
CA ALA A 228 3.60 0.60 -1.14
C ALA A 228 2.64 0.95 -2.28
N GLY A 229 1.33 0.61 -2.17
CA GLY A 229 0.52 0.45 -3.37
C GLY A 229 1.11 -0.62 -4.26
N ASP A 230 0.86 -0.54 -5.57
CA ASP A 230 1.51 -1.42 -6.53
C ASP A 230 2.87 -0.89 -6.94
N THR A 231 3.84 -1.81 -7.05
CA THR A 231 5.20 -1.46 -7.43
C THR A 231 6.01 -2.67 -7.88
N GLY A 232 6.87 -2.48 -8.89
CA GLY A 232 8.02 -3.33 -9.11
C GLY A 232 9.12 -3.08 -8.07
N TYR A 233 10.13 -3.97 -8.02
CA TYR A 233 11.30 -3.77 -7.19
C TYR A 233 12.30 -2.80 -7.86
N GLY A 234 12.90 -1.90 -7.06
CA GLY A 234 13.91 -0.97 -7.55
C GLY A 234 14.44 -0.01 -6.49
N HIS A 235 15.15 1.01 -6.92
CA HIS A 235 15.93 1.93 -6.07
C HIS A 235 15.09 2.78 -5.09
N TRP A 236 13.80 2.97 -5.37
CA TRP A 236 12.95 3.80 -4.51
C TRP A 236 12.87 3.29 -3.07
N PHE A 237 12.94 1.96 -2.86
CA PHE A 237 12.89 1.41 -1.49
C PHE A 237 14.06 1.90 -0.63
N GLY A 238 15.28 1.87 -1.17
CA GLY A 238 16.45 2.39 -0.47
C GLY A 238 16.38 3.90 -0.25
N GLU A 239 15.88 4.67 -1.22
CA GLU A 239 15.71 6.11 -1.08
C GLU A 239 14.65 6.47 -0.04
N ILE A 240 13.50 5.76 -0.04
CA ILE A 240 12.45 5.93 0.96
C ILE A 240 12.99 5.57 2.35
N GLY A 241 13.67 4.43 2.50
CA GLY A 241 14.26 4.02 3.79
C GLY A 241 15.29 5.02 4.31
N HIS A 242 16.10 5.60 3.44
CA HIS A 242 17.05 6.65 3.79
C HIS A 242 16.34 7.94 4.24
N ARG A 243 15.26 8.33 3.55
CA ARG A 243 14.50 9.55 3.84
C ARG A 243 13.61 9.42 5.08
N TYR A 244 13.04 8.24 5.30
CA TYR A 244 12.11 7.93 6.40
C TYR A 244 12.63 6.79 7.29
N PRO A 245 13.77 6.93 8.00
CA PRO A 245 14.31 5.86 8.84
C PRO A 245 13.37 5.49 9.98
N GLY A 246 13.46 4.23 10.41
CA GLY A 246 12.64 3.70 11.50
C GLY A 246 11.21 3.39 11.07
N ILE A 247 11.02 2.84 9.87
CA ILE A 247 9.75 2.27 9.45
C ILE A 247 9.49 1.02 10.30
N ASP A 248 8.41 1.04 11.08
CA ASP A 248 8.01 -0.09 11.91
C ASP A 248 7.34 -1.19 11.09
N LEU A 249 6.51 -0.80 10.13
CA LEU A 249 5.72 -1.72 9.32
C LEU A 249 5.75 -1.31 7.84
N ALA A 250 6.09 -2.25 6.97
CA ALA A 250 5.96 -2.13 5.52
C ALA A 250 4.88 -3.06 4.99
N ILE A 251 3.89 -2.50 4.28
CA ILE A 251 2.82 -3.23 3.59
C ILE A 251 3.23 -3.31 2.12
N LEU A 252 3.61 -4.51 1.65
CA LEU A 252 4.24 -4.72 0.34
C LEU A 252 3.50 -5.75 -0.50
N PRO A 253 3.34 -5.53 -1.83
CA PRO A 253 2.71 -6.48 -2.72
C PRO A 253 3.59 -7.72 -2.91
N ILE A 254 2.93 -8.89 -2.93
CA ILE A 254 3.56 -10.19 -3.19
C ILE A 254 2.85 -11.00 -4.27
N GLY A 255 1.83 -10.43 -4.90
CA GLY A 255 1.02 -11.04 -5.97
C GLY A 255 1.14 -10.30 -7.30
N ALA A 256 0.45 -10.81 -8.30
CA ALA A 256 0.44 -10.29 -9.67
C ALA A 256 1.83 -10.26 -10.34
N TYR A 257 2.72 -11.22 -10.03
CA TYR A 257 4.11 -11.23 -10.54
C TYR A 257 4.37 -12.19 -11.71
N ALA A 258 3.46 -13.10 -12.03
CA ALA A 258 3.69 -14.11 -13.07
C ALA A 258 2.86 -13.85 -14.35
N PRO A 259 3.46 -13.95 -15.55
CA PRO A 259 4.85 -14.36 -15.81
C PRO A 259 5.85 -13.23 -15.51
N ARG A 260 6.93 -13.58 -14.84
CA ARG A 260 7.91 -12.62 -14.33
C ARG A 260 8.52 -11.72 -15.41
N TRP A 261 8.82 -12.29 -16.60
CA TRP A 261 9.42 -11.55 -17.71
C TRP A 261 8.59 -10.35 -18.19
N MET A 262 7.26 -10.37 -17.96
CA MET A 262 6.32 -9.33 -18.36
C MET A 262 6.00 -8.37 -17.21
N LEU A 263 5.85 -8.89 -15.98
CA LEU A 263 5.29 -8.14 -14.86
C LEU A 263 6.33 -7.59 -13.87
N HIS A 264 7.61 -8.02 -13.99
CA HIS A 264 8.68 -7.54 -13.08
C HIS A 264 8.89 -6.02 -13.02
N PRO A 265 8.59 -5.22 -14.08
CA PRO A 265 8.80 -3.78 -13.98
C PRO A 265 7.78 -3.08 -13.06
N VAL A 266 6.62 -3.70 -12.84
CA VAL A 266 5.46 -3.07 -12.19
C VAL A 266 4.92 -3.82 -10.97
N HIS A 267 5.38 -5.06 -10.73
CA HIS A 267 5.00 -5.87 -9.56
C HIS A 267 6.19 -6.60 -8.97
N THR A 268 6.34 -6.56 -7.65
CA THR A 268 7.35 -7.33 -6.91
C THR A 268 6.99 -8.81 -6.84
N SER A 269 8.00 -9.67 -6.86
CA SER A 269 7.87 -11.06 -6.40
C SER A 269 7.93 -11.13 -4.87
N PRO A 270 7.52 -12.25 -4.24
CA PRO A 270 7.63 -12.41 -2.79
C PRO A 270 9.05 -12.22 -2.24
N GLU A 271 10.08 -12.68 -2.94
CA GLU A 271 11.49 -12.51 -2.57
C GLU A 271 11.94 -11.05 -2.67
N GLU A 272 11.45 -10.36 -3.70
CA GLU A 272 11.73 -8.93 -3.86
C GLU A 272 11.00 -8.07 -2.80
N ALA A 273 9.81 -8.49 -2.34
CA ALA A 273 9.14 -7.82 -1.24
C ALA A 273 9.93 -7.94 0.08
N VAL A 274 10.56 -9.10 0.34
CA VAL A 274 11.46 -9.26 1.49
C VAL A 274 12.67 -8.34 1.36
N ARG A 275 13.32 -8.31 0.18
CA ARG A 275 14.44 -7.40 -0.09
C ARG A 275 14.04 -5.93 0.03
N ALA A 276 12.86 -5.56 -0.48
CA ALA A 276 12.33 -4.20 -0.36
C ALA A 276 12.11 -3.79 1.10
N CYS A 277 11.65 -4.72 1.95
CA CYS A 277 11.53 -4.50 3.38
C CYS A 277 12.90 -4.24 4.04
N GLU A 278 13.96 -4.93 3.58
CA GLU A 278 15.34 -4.70 4.03
C GLU A 278 15.87 -3.34 3.55
N ASP A 279 15.69 -3.00 2.27
CA ASP A 279 16.12 -1.71 1.70
C ASP A 279 15.43 -0.51 2.37
N LEU A 280 14.16 -0.67 2.76
CA LEU A 280 13.40 0.30 3.55
C LEU A 280 13.92 0.43 4.99
N GLY A 281 14.72 -0.52 5.48
CA GLY A 281 15.05 -0.63 6.90
C GLY A 281 13.81 -0.90 7.77
N ALA A 282 12.77 -1.48 7.21
CA ALA A 282 11.55 -1.77 7.93
C ALA A 282 11.69 -3.01 8.82
N ARG A 283 11.07 -2.96 10.01
CA ARG A 283 11.11 -4.07 10.95
C ARG A 283 10.11 -5.16 10.58
N ILE A 284 8.87 -4.79 10.33
CA ILE A 284 7.76 -5.73 10.09
C ILE A 284 7.38 -5.69 8.61
N LEU A 285 7.17 -6.86 8.02
CA LEU A 285 6.59 -7.02 6.69
C LEU A 285 5.15 -7.52 6.78
N THR A 286 4.22 -6.82 6.14
CA THR A 286 2.87 -7.32 5.87
C THR A 286 2.68 -7.53 4.38
N PRO A 287 2.47 -8.78 3.93
CA PRO A 287 2.17 -9.10 2.54
C PRO A 287 0.78 -8.63 2.11
N MET A 288 0.66 -8.06 0.90
CA MET A 288 -0.62 -7.67 0.30
C MET A 288 -0.69 -8.07 -1.19
N HIS A 289 -1.79 -7.70 -1.87
CA HIS A 289 -2.03 -7.86 -3.30
C HIS A 289 -2.07 -9.34 -3.76
N TRP A 290 -2.57 -10.23 -2.92
CA TRP A 290 -2.74 -11.67 -3.18
C TRP A 290 -4.04 -12.17 -2.52
N ALA A 291 -4.42 -13.43 -2.74
CA ALA A 291 -5.56 -14.11 -2.09
C ALA A 291 -6.94 -13.46 -2.29
N THR A 292 -7.06 -12.42 -3.09
CA THR A 292 -8.33 -11.68 -3.25
C THR A 292 -8.83 -11.69 -4.69
N PHE A 293 -8.01 -11.26 -5.63
CA PHE A 293 -8.28 -11.30 -7.06
C PHE A 293 -7.19 -12.09 -7.77
N LEU A 294 -7.56 -12.93 -8.76
CA LEU A 294 -6.61 -13.67 -9.56
C LEU A 294 -6.21 -12.82 -10.78
N LEU A 295 -5.18 -12.02 -10.64
CA LEU A 295 -4.76 -11.02 -11.65
C LEU A 295 -3.64 -11.53 -12.56
N SER A 296 -2.97 -12.63 -12.19
CA SER A 296 -1.83 -13.17 -12.93
C SER A 296 -1.71 -14.69 -12.83
N ALA A 297 -0.59 -15.27 -13.24
CA ALA A 297 -0.46 -16.70 -13.48
C ALA A 297 0.03 -17.53 -12.27
N GLU A 298 0.43 -16.92 -11.17
CA GLU A 298 0.89 -17.66 -10.00
C GLU A 298 -0.24 -18.47 -9.34
N PRO A 299 0.04 -19.68 -8.83
CA PRO A 299 -0.89 -20.46 -8.02
C PRO A 299 -1.34 -19.69 -6.77
N PRO A 300 -2.61 -19.80 -6.33
CA PRO A 300 -3.17 -18.96 -5.27
C PRO A 300 -2.41 -18.91 -3.95
N LEU A 301 -1.78 -20.02 -3.51
CA LEU A 301 -0.99 -20.09 -2.26
C LEU A 301 0.52 -19.91 -2.47
N GLU A 302 0.97 -19.80 -3.72
CA GLU A 302 2.41 -19.65 -4.00
C GLU A 302 3.00 -18.36 -3.39
N PRO A 303 2.34 -17.19 -3.49
CA PRO A 303 2.86 -15.95 -2.91
C PRO A 303 3.19 -16.09 -1.42
N LEU A 304 2.26 -16.66 -0.63
CA LEU A 304 2.44 -16.84 0.81
C LEU A 304 3.61 -17.78 1.13
N ARG A 305 3.68 -18.93 0.43
CA ARG A 305 4.79 -19.88 0.64
C ARG A 305 6.13 -19.25 0.35
N ARG A 306 6.23 -18.52 -0.78
CA ARG A 306 7.49 -17.92 -1.21
C ARG A 306 7.93 -16.80 -0.28
N VAL A 307 7.04 -15.92 0.16
CA VAL A 307 7.41 -14.84 1.09
C VAL A 307 7.84 -15.41 2.45
N THR A 308 7.17 -16.45 2.96
CA THR A 308 7.56 -17.12 4.21
C THR A 308 8.94 -17.75 4.10
N THR A 309 9.21 -18.46 2.99
CA THR A 309 10.53 -19.06 2.74
C THR A 309 11.62 -18.00 2.60
N ALA A 310 11.36 -16.93 1.84
CA ALA A 310 12.31 -15.84 1.66
C ALA A 310 12.62 -15.12 2.98
N TRP A 311 11.60 -14.86 3.80
CA TRP A 311 11.74 -14.25 5.13
C TRP A 311 12.62 -15.07 6.07
N GLN A 312 12.38 -16.38 6.11
CA GLN A 312 13.19 -17.33 6.87
C GLN A 312 14.64 -17.39 6.37
N THR A 313 14.82 -17.44 5.04
CA THR A 313 16.16 -17.46 4.40
C THR A 313 16.95 -16.17 4.69
N ALA A 314 16.27 -15.04 4.80
CA ALA A 314 16.88 -13.77 5.20
C ALA A 314 17.22 -13.71 6.71
N GLY A 315 16.93 -14.75 7.49
CA GLY A 315 17.21 -14.82 8.93
C GLY A 315 16.36 -13.85 9.76
N ARG A 316 15.22 -13.39 9.23
CA ARG A 316 14.35 -12.43 9.91
C ARG A 316 13.44 -13.12 10.94
N PRO A 317 13.15 -12.46 12.09
CA PRO A 317 12.27 -13.01 13.10
C PRO A 317 10.87 -13.35 12.53
N ARG A 318 10.34 -14.54 12.86
CA ARG A 318 9.02 -14.97 12.37
C ARG A 318 7.90 -14.01 12.80
N ASP A 319 7.98 -13.46 14.00
CA ASP A 319 6.98 -12.57 14.57
C ASP A 319 6.90 -11.21 13.85
N ASP A 320 7.94 -10.85 13.12
CA ASP A 320 7.99 -9.64 12.30
C ASP A 320 7.48 -9.85 10.85
N LEU A 321 7.08 -11.08 10.48
CA LEU A 321 6.27 -11.34 9.29
C LEU A 321 4.79 -11.39 9.69
N TRP A 322 4.05 -10.35 9.34
CA TRP A 322 2.61 -10.26 9.59
C TRP A 322 1.82 -10.75 8.37
N ASP A 323 1.90 -12.03 8.09
CA ASP A 323 1.15 -12.73 7.03
C ASP A 323 -0.31 -12.96 7.45
N LEU A 324 -1.07 -11.87 7.55
CA LEU A 324 -2.44 -11.88 8.02
C LEU A 324 -3.34 -12.78 7.16
N ALA A 325 -4.28 -13.45 7.82
CA ALA A 325 -5.47 -13.94 7.15
C ALA A 325 -6.40 -12.76 6.80
N ILE A 326 -7.22 -12.91 5.77
CA ILE A 326 -8.23 -11.89 5.42
C ILE A 326 -9.22 -11.75 6.58
N GLY A 327 -9.40 -10.54 7.08
CA GLY A 327 -10.20 -10.21 8.25
C GLY A 327 -9.44 -10.21 9.58
N ALA A 328 -8.23 -10.79 9.61
CA ALA A 328 -7.41 -10.78 10.81
C ALA A 328 -6.75 -9.43 11.06
N SER A 329 -6.44 -9.18 12.32
CA SER A 329 -5.77 -7.96 12.79
C SER A 329 -4.52 -8.29 13.59
N ARG A 330 -3.54 -7.39 13.54
CA ARG A 330 -2.40 -7.36 14.46
C ARG A 330 -2.17 -5.97 15.02
N THR A 331 -1.66 -5.91 16.26
CA THR A 331 -1.39 -4.66 16.95
C THR A 331 0.06 -4.62 17.40
N LEU A 332 0.73 -3.50 17.10
CA LEU A 332 2.00 -3.12 17.66
C LEU A 332 1.71 -2.10 18.77
N ARG A 333 1.94 -2.50 20.01
CA ARG A 333 1.73 -1.61 21.16
C ARG A 333 2.88 -0.62 21.26
N ALA A 334 2.57 0.63 21.58
CA ALA A 334 3.57 1.59 21.96
C ALA A 334 4.37 1.02 23.15
N ALA A 335 5.70 0.97 23.01
CA ALA A 335 6.53 0.67 24.18
C ALA A 335 6.23 1.76 25.22
N HIS A 336 5.66 1.39 26.35
CA HIS A 336 5.53 2.29 27.48
C HIS A 336 6.93 2.83 27.77
N ALA A 337 7.10 4.15 27.65
CA ALA A 337 8.34 4.88 27.65
C ALA A 337 9.36 4.35 28.67
N SER A 338 10.28 3.53 28.22
CA SER A 338 11.62 3.43 28.76
C SER A 338 12.59 3.77 27.63
N ARG A 339 12.53 5.01 27.13
CA ARG A 339 13.71 5.58 26.47
C ARG A 339 14.72 5.81 27.59
N PRO A 340 15.96 5.26 27.50
CA PRO A 340 17.00 5.67 28.40
C PRO A 340 17.17 7.19 28.27
N ASP A 341 17.20 7.86 29.42
CA ASP A 341 17.41 9.28 29.57
C ASP A 341 18.53 9.77 28.65
N ARG A 342 18.30 10.89 28.01
CA ARG A 342 19.34 11.68 27.36
C ARG A 342 20.49 11.79 28.34
N LEU A 343 21.68 11.39 27.90
CA LEU A 343 22.92 11.65 28.65
C LEU A 343 22.94 13.11 29.16
N PRO A 344 23.27 13.36 30.42
CA PRO A 344 23.37 14.71 30.93
C PRO A 344 24.42 15.47 30.10
N THR A 345 24.03 16.65 29.62
CA THR A 345 24.97 17.63 29.08
C THR A 345 25.98 17.93 30.17
N GLU A 346 27.26 17.66 29.90
CA GLU A 346 28.34 18.10 30.77
C GLU A 346 28.28 19.63 30.94
N PRO A 347 28.41 20.16 32.17
CA PRO A 347 28.59 21.58 32.37
C PRO A 347 30.00 21.98 31.98
N SER A 348 30.13 23.06 31.26
CA SER A 348 31.33 23.79 30.85
C SER A 348 32.23 24.18 32.01
#